data_106e788f0a57dae55a217a220f8fd4b9
#
_entry.id   106e788f0a57dae55a217a220f8fd4b9
#
_cell.length_a   1.000
_cell.length_b   1.000
_cell.length_c   1.000
_cell.angle_alpha   90.00
_cell.angle_beta   90.00
_cell.angle_gamma   90.00
#
_symmetry.space_group_name_H-M   'P 1'
#
loop_
_entity.id
_entity.type
_entity.pdbx_description
1 polymer ?
#
loop_
_entity_poly.entity_id
_entity_poly.type
_entity_poly.pdbx_seq_one_letter_code
_entity_poly.pdbx_strand_id
1 'polypeptide(L)'
;CDNLSIDLIYGLPDMDAAEWEAQLAEVAAYRPSHLSAYALTVEPGSLLARQVAARQWRMPGQDVLAAQYGILTDWCDRQGYEGYEVSNFALPGRRARHNSRYWDIRTPYLGLGPGAHSFYRLPTVKKTADAAEAAGTENPDDGAVALRRANLPDIRAYVSAPHGDSRYEQERLTETDLYHEYVMTALRTADGLDKGRIAALPPDLRTACLQNLQPLLTNGLLYETETAYRTTVAARYRADGLALAFF
;
A
#
# COMPACT_ATOMS: atom_id res chain seq x y z
N CYS A 1 -15.33 -20.81 -13.27
CA CYS A 1 -14.98 -20.27 -11.95
C CYS A 1 -15.50 -18.83 -11.89
N ASP A 2 -16.31 -18.48 -10.88
CA ASP A 2 -16.98 -17.18 -10.79
C ASP A 2 -16.20 -16.17 -9.93
N ASN A 3 -15.08 -16.59 -9.35
CA ASN A 3 -14.23 -15.79 -8.50
C ASN A 3 -12.81 -15.78 -9.08
N LEU A 4 -12.65 -15.02 -10.17
CA LEU A 4 -11.40 -14.86 -10.88
C LEU A 4 -10.82 -13.48 -10.58
N SER A 5 -9.52 -13.41 -10.30
CA SER A 5 -8.72 -12.19 -10.27
C SER A 5 -7.71 -12.24 -11.42
N ILE A 6 -7.53 -11.13 -12.11
CA ILE A 6 -6.51 -10.97 -13.15
C ILE A 6 -5.58 -9.84 -12.74
N ASP A 7 -4.29 -10.09 -12.83
CA ASP A 7 -3.26 -9.08 -12.60
C ASP A 7 -2.76 -8.57 -13.96
N LEU A 8 -2.72 -7.25 -14.11
CA LEU A 8 -2.27 -6.54 -15.30
C LEU A 8 -1.08 -5.66 -14.97
N ILE A 9 -0.20 -5.46 -15.93
CA ILE A 9 0.91 -4.53 -15.81
C ILE A 9 0.84 -3.56 -16.98
N TYR A 10 0.75 -2.25 -16.69
CA TYR A 10 0.85 -1.19 -17.68
C TYR A 10 2.16 -0.41 -17.52
N GLY A 11 2.43 0.52 -18.41
CA GLY A 11 3.71 1.25 -18.40
C GLY A 11 4.88 0.41 -18.89
N LEU A 12 4.63 -0.59 -19.71
CA LEU A 12 5.68 -1.35 -20.37
C LEU A 12 6.45 -0.44 -21.36
N PRO A 13 7.74 -0.73 -21.63
CA PRO A 13 8.45 -0.08 -22.73
C PRO A 13 7.66 -0.16 -24.03
N ASP A 14 7.58 0.96 -24.72
CA ASP A 14 6.91 1.10 -26.05
C ASP A 14 5.40 0.80 -26.09
N MET A 15 4.76 0.48 -24.96
CA MET A 15 3.31 0.29 -24.87
C MET A 15 2.58 1.62 -25.12
N ASP A 16 1.80 1.67 -26.18
CA ASP A 16 0.92 2.80 -26.49
C ASP A 16 -0.48 2.64 -25.88
N ALA A 17 -1.31 3.68 -26.05
CA ALA A 17 -2.68 3.69 -25.54
C ALA A 17 -3.56 2.63 -26.20
N ALA A 18 -3.40 2.41 -27.52
CA ALA A 18 -4.22 1.47 -28.27
C ALA A 18 -3.92 0.02 -27.86
N GLU A 19 -2.66 -0.30 -27.64
CA GLU A 19 -2.24 -1.60 -27.14
C GLU A 19 -2.80 -1.86 -25.72
N TRP A 20 -2.75 -0.83 -24.84
CA TRP A 20 -3.33 -0.93 -23.51
C TRP A 20 -4.86 -1.13 -23.55
N GLU A 21 -5.58 -0.38 -24.38
CA GLU A 21 -7.01 -0.55 -24.59
C GLU A 21 -7.36 -1.94 -25.12
N ALA A 22 -6.56 -2.49 -26.04
CA ALA A 22 -6.74 -3.83 -26.57
C ALA A 22 -6.60 -4.91 -25.50
N GLN A 23 -5.61 -4.79 -24.58
CA GLN A 23 -5.46 -5.70 -23.44
C GLN A 23 -6.67 -5.64 -22.50
N LEU A 24 -7.17 -4.44 -22.20
CA LEU A 24 -8.38 -4.28 -21.38
C LEU A 24 -9.61 -4.88 -22.06
N ALA A 25 -9.73 -4.75 -23.37
CA ALA A 25 -10.82 -5.37 -24.14
C ALA A 25 -10.76 -6.90 -24.10
N GLU A 26 -9.56 -7.49 -24.13
CA GLU A 26 -9.38 -8.93 -23.96
C GLU A 26 -9.81 -9.39 -22.56
N VAL A 27 -9.45 -8.64 -21.52
CA VAL A 27 -9.86 -8.92 -20.13
C VAL A 27 -11.38 -8.94 -19.98
N ALA A 28 -12.10 -8.09 -20.72
CA ALA A 28 -13.56 -8.05 -20.70
C ALA A 28 -14.20 -9.39 -21.08
N ALA A 29 -13.57 -10.17 -21.97
CA ALA A 29 -14.09 -11.47 -22.40
C ALA A 29 -14.12 -12.51 -21.25
N TYR A 30 -13.22 -12.38 -20.27
CA TYR A 30 -13.15 -13.28 -19.11
C TYR A 30 -14.06 -12.85 -17.96
N ARG A 31 -14.53 -11.59 -17.94
CA ARG A 31 -15.39 -11.00 -16.90
C ARG A 31 -14.90 -11.33 -15.48
N PRO A 32 -13.64 -11.04 -15.13
CA PRO A 32 -13.13 -11.33 -13.79
C PRO A 32 -13.90 -10.54 -12.75
N SER A 33 -14.03 -11.07 -11.54
CA SER A 33 -14.65 -10.35 -10.43
C SER A 33 -13.72 -9.34 -9.76
N HIS A 34 -12.43 -9.44 -10.03
CA HIS A 34 -11.39 -8.58 -9.46
C HIS A 34 -10.26 -8.35 -10.47
N LEU A 35 -9.67 -7.16 -10.42
CA LEU A 35 -8.49 -6.78 -11.20
C LEU A 35 -7.46 -6.13 -10.28
N SER A 36 -6.19 -6.51 -10.46
CA SER A 36 -5.06 -5.73 -9.99
C SER A 36 -4.31 -5.20 -11.20
N ALA A 37 -4.07 -3.89 -11.28
CA ALA A 37 -3.36 -3.28 -12.39
C ALA A 37 -2.23 -2.40 -11.85
N TYR A 38 -0.99 -2.77 -12.15
CA TYR A 38 0.21 -2.14 -11.61
C TYR A 38 0.98 -1.41 -12.71
N ALA A 39 1.45 -0.20 -12.41
CA ALA A 39 2.47 0.43 -13.25
C ALA A 39 3.79 -0.35 -13.10
N LEU A 40 4.44 -0.65 -14.24
CA LEU A 40 5.72 -1.36 -14.21
C LEU A 40 6.77 -0.54 -13.45
N THR A 41 7.34 -1.14 -12.41
CA THR A 41 8.48 -0.60 -11.67
C THR A 41 9.74 -1.33 -12.06
N VAL A 42 10.81 -0.57 -12.34
CA VAL A 42 12.12 -1.13 -12.68
C VAL A 42 12.89 -1.42 -11.40
N GLU A 43 12.87 -2.66 -10.96
CA GLU A 43 13.56 -3.08 -9.74
C GLU A 43 15.09 -3.08 -9.92
N PRO A 44 15.86 -2.51 -8.98
CA PRO A 44 17.31 -2.54 -8.99
C PRO A 44 17.85 -3.97 -9.10
N GLY A 45 18.89 -4.17 -9.93
CA GLY A 45 19.51 -5.50 -10.14
C GLY A 45 18.75 -6.43 -11.08
N SER A 46 17.52 -6.09 -11.51
CA SER A 46 16.77 -6.86 -12.49
C SER A 46 17.39 -6.85 -13.89
N LEU A 47 16.99 -7.79 -14.74
CA LEU A 47 17.40 -7.77 -16.16
C LEU A 47 16.92 -6.49 -16.85
N LEU A 48 15.68 -6.08 -16.59
CA LEU A 48 15.10 -4.86 -17.15
C LEU A 48 15.91 -3.63 -16.74
N ALA A 49 16.32 -3.52 -15.46
CA ALA A 49 17.17 -2.40 -15.02
C ALA A 49 18.48 -2.30 -15.82
N ARG A 50 19.12 -3.44 -16.10
CA ARG A 50 20.35 -3.50 -16.93
C ARG A 50 20.08 -3.10 -18.37
N GLN A 51 18.97 -3.53 -18.95
CA GLN A 51 18.57 -3.20 -20.33
C GLN A 51 18.22 -1.72 -20.48
N VAL A 52 17.52 -1.13 -19.50
CA VAL A 52 17.22 0.31 -19.46
C VAL A 52 18.51 1.11 -19.32
N ALA A 53 19.42 0.72 -18.42
CA ALA A 53 20.73 1.37 -18.29
C ALA A 53 21.57 1.29 -19.58
N ALA A 54 21.49 0.17 -20.31
CA ALA A 54 22.11 -0.03 -21.62
C ALA A 54 21.35 0.67 -22.76
N ARG A 55 20.28 1.42 -22.48
CA ARG A 55 19.43 2.10 -23.47
C ARG A 55 18.77 1.18 -24.51
N GLN A 56 18.61 -0.09 -24.19
CA GLN A 56 17.87 -1.05 -25.03
C GLN A 56 16.36 -0.83 -24.94
N TRP A 57 15.89 -0.37 -23.78
CA TRP A 57 14.51 0.00 -23.53
C TRP A 57 14.39 1.40 -22.97
N ARG A 58 13.33 2.11 -23.35
CA ARG A 58 12.97 3.41 -22.79
C ARG A 58 11.68 3.27 -22.01
N MET A 59 11.74 3.58 -20.72
CA MET A 59 10.54 3.59 -19.89
C MET A 59 9.64 4.79 -20.21
N PRO A 60 8.31 4.63 -20.16
CA PRO A 60 7.38 5.73 -20.36
C PRO A 60 7.56 6.80 -19.29
N GLY A 61 7.31 8.06 -19.67
CA GLY A 61 7.26 9.18 -18.73
C GLY A 61 5.99 9.17 -17.89
N GLN A 62 5.97 9.99 -16.84
CA GLN A 62 4.84 10.09 -15.91
C GLN A 62 3.51 10.48 -16.58
N ASP A 63 3.58 11.32 -17.63
CA ASP A 63 2.38 11.71 -18.39
C ASP A 63 1.74 10.54 -19.12
N VAL A 64 2.56 9.63 -19.68
CA VAL A 64 2.08 8.42 -20.35
C VAL A 64 1.46 7.46 -19.32
N LEU A 65 2.13 7.26 -18.19
CA LEU A 65 1.61 6.42 -17.09
C LEU A 65 0.28 6.97 -16.55
N ALA A 66 0.18 8.29 -16.37
CA ALA A 66 -1.05 8.92 -15.94
C ALA A 66 -2.19 8.76 -16.97
N ALA A 67 -1.88 8.87 -18.27
CA ALA A 67 -2.85 8.64 -19.34
C ALA A 67 -3.33 7.18 -19.36
N GLN A 68 -2.41 6.22 -19.23
CA GLN A 68 -2.76 4.79 -19.16
C GLN A 68 -3.59 4.46 -17.91
N TYR A 69 -3.31 5.09 -16.77
CA TYR A 69 -4.14 4.97 -15.58
C TYR A 69 -5.54 5.56 -15.79
N GLY A 70 -5.65 6.70 -16.50
CA GLY A 70 -6.93 7.28 -16.90
C GLY A 70 -7.75 6.31 -17.76
N ILE A 71 -7.14 5.71 -18.78
CA ILE A 71 -7.78 4.67 -19.63
C ILE A 71 -8.29 3.51 -18.78
N LEU A 72 -7.48 3.03 -17.83
CA LEU A 72 -7.86 1.94 -16.92
C LEU A 72 -9.08 2.30 -16.08
N THR A 73 -9.05 3.47 -15.43
CA THR A 73 -10.14 3.89 -14.53
C THR A 73 -11.44 4.10 -15.30
N ASP A 74 -11.39 4.75 -16.46
CA ASP A 74 -12.55 4.95 -17.32
C ASP A 74 -13.11 3.62 -17.85
N TRP A 75 -12.24 2.68 -18.18
CA TRP A 75 -12.66 1.34 -18.60
C TRP A 75 -13.32 0.59 -17.44
N CYS A 76 -12.71 0.61 -16.25
CA CYS A 76 -13.26 -0.01 -15.04
C CYS A 76 -14.66 0.52 -14.72
N ASP A 77 -14.83 1.84 -14.74
CA ASP A 77 -16.13 2.47 -14.50
C ASP A 77 -17.20 2.02 -15.51
N ARG A 78 -16.86 1.98 -16.81
CA ARG A 78 -17.78 1.46 -17.86
C ARG A 78 -18.13 -0.01 -17.68
N GLN A 79 -17.23 -0.82 -17.12
CA GLN A 79 -17.45 -2.25 -16.88
C GLN A 79 -18.09 -2.54 -15.51
N GLY A 80 -18.34 -1.50 -14.68
CA GLY A 80 -18.96 -1.62 -13.37
C GLY A 80 -18.03 -2.06 -12.24
N TYR A 81 -16.72 -1.91 -12.41
CA TYR A 81 -15.75 -2.14 -11.34
C TYR A 81 -15.62 -0.89 -10.46
N GLU A 82 -15.52 -1.11 -9.17
CA GLU A 82 -15.18 -0.09 -8.18
C GLU A 82 -13.66 -0.09 -7.96
N GLY A 83 -12.97 1.03 -8.22
CA GLY A 83 -11.59 1.23 -7.81
C GLY A 83 -11.51 1.47 -6.30
N TYR A 84 -11.23 0.43 -5.53
CA TYR A 84 -11.20 0.52 -4.07
C TYR A 84 -9.81 0.79 -3.48
N GLU A 85 -8.77 0.66 -4.30
CA GLU A 85 -7.39 1.10 -4.03
C GLU A 85 -6.75 1.52 -5.36
N VAL A 86 -5.62 2.21 -5.34
CA VAL A 86 -4.97 2.77 -6.54
C VAL A 86 -4.75 1.75 -7.64
N SER A 87 -4.39 0.52 -7.28
CA SER A 87 -4.09 -0.57 -8.24
C SER A 87 -5.13 -1.68 -8.27
N ASN A 88 -6.20 -1.60 -7.45
CA ASN A 88 -7.13 -2.69 -7.25
C ASN A 88 -8.58 -2.26 -7.52
N PHE A 89 -9.23 -3.04 -8.38
CA PHE A 89 -10.59 -2.80 -8.86
C PHE A 89 -11.41 -4.09 -8.70
N ALA A 90 -12.66 -3.98 -8.30
CA ALA A 90 -13.52 -5.13 -8.08
C ALA A 90 -14.97 -4.83 -8.44
N LEU A 91 -15.71 -5.84 -8.90
CA LEU A 91 -17.16 -5.76 -8.94
C LEU A 91 -17.72 -5.56 -7.52
N PRO A 92 -18.91 -4.96 -7.35
CA PRO A 92 -19.51 -4.74 -6.04
C PRO A 92 -19.52 -6.00 -5.17
N GLY A 93 -19.00 -5.88 -3.95
CA GLY A 93 -18.88 -6.99 -3.00
C GLY A 93 -17.76 -8.00 -3.29
N ARG A 94 -16.87 -7.75 -4.28
CA ARG A 94 -15.79 -8.67 -4.68
C ARG A 94 -14.39 -8.15 -4.36
N ARG A 95 -14.24 -7.15 -3.49
CA ARG A 95 -12.92 -6.65 -3.05
C ARG A 95 -12.07 -7.78 -2.46
N ALA A 96 -10.76 -7.79 -2.75
CA ALA A 96 -9.82 -8.78 -2.23
C ALA A 96 -9.62 -8.59 -0.73
N ARG A 97 -10.14 -9.52 0.08
CA ARG A 97 -10.05 -9.48 1.55
C ARG A 97 -8.61 -9.65 2.05
N HIS A 98 -7.80 -10.39 1.32
CA HIS A 98 -6.39 -10.60 1.64
C HIS A 98 -5.62 -9.28 1.54
N ASN A 99 -5.70 -8.59 0.40
CA ASN A 99 -4.99 -7.32 0.17
C ASN A 99 -5.43 -6.25 1.19
N SER A 100 -6.74 -6.14 1.45
CA SER A 100 -7.28 -5.15 2.39
C SER A 100 -6.74 -5.30 3.82
N ARG A 101 -6.29 -6.49 4.23
CA ARG A 101 -5.72 -6.70 5.57
C ARG A 101 -4.35 -6.08 5.74
N TYR A 102 -3.54 -6.01 4.70
CA TYR A 102 -2.22 -5.38 4.77
C TYR A 102 -2.30 -3.85 4.89
N TRP A 103 -3.43 -3.26 4.50
CA TRP A 103 -3.65 -1.81 4.63
C TRP A 103 -4.27 -1.42 5.99
N ASP A 104 -4.71 -2.39 6.78
CA ASP A 104 -5.19 -2.12 8.14
C ASP A 104 -4.06 -2.33 9.17
N ILE A 105 -3.37 -1.25 9.51
CA ILE A 105 -2.28 -1.24 10.50
C ILE A 105 -2.70 -1.66 11.92
N ARG A 106 -3.99 -1.98 12.16
CA ARG A 106 -4.49 -2.49 13.45
C ARG A 106 -4.52 -4.00 13.49
N THR A 107 -4.60 -4.64 12.31
CA THR A 107 -4.74 -6.09 12.23
C THR A 107 -3.37 -6.76 12.19
N PRO A 108 -2.99 -7.52 13.25
CA PRO A 108 -1.76 -8.27 13.22
C PRO A 108 -1.81 -9.38 12.17
N TYR A 109 -0.65 -9.70 11.60
CA TYR A 109 -0.50 -10.82 10.68
C TYR A 109 0.83 -11.53 10.86
N LEU A 110 0.88 -12.81 10.54
CA LEU A 110 2.06 -13.66 10.57
C LEU A 110 2.48 -14.05 9.17
N GLY A 111 3.70 -13.68 8.80
CA GLY A 111 4.34 -14.09 7.56
C GLY A 111 5.05 -15.42 7.71
N LEU A 112 4.80 -16.36 6.80
CA LEU A 112 5.42 -17.67 6.75
C LEU A 112 6.28 -17.81 5.51
N GLY A 113 7.51 -18.27 5.68
CA GLY A 113 8.46 -18.50 4.59
C GLY A 113 9.49 -17.38 4.40
N PRO A 114 10.46 -17.57 3.47
CA PRO A 114 11.48 -16.60 3.14
C PRO A 114 10.87 -15.29 2.62
N GLY A 115 11.39 -14.15 3.06
CA GLY A 115 10.93 -12.82 2.64
C GLY A 115 9.54 -12.43 3.13
N ALA A 116 8.85 -13.28 3.89
CA ALA A 116 7.52 -12.96 4.38
C ALA A 116 7.59 -12.00 5.58
N HIS A 117 6.67 -11.03 5.62
CA HIS A 117 6.59 -10.04 6.68
C HIS A 117 5.55 -10.44 7.72
N SER A 118 5.79 -10.08 8.98
CA SER A 118 4.83 -10.17 10.08
C SER A 118 4.67 -8.81 10.74
N PHE A 119 3.49 -8.56 11.29
CA PHE A 119 3.20 -7.33 12.03
C PHE A 119 2.46 -7.65 13.32
N TYR A 120 2.90 -7.07 14.43
CA TYR A 120 2.33 -7.27 15.76
C TYR A 120 2.18 -5.94 16.48
N ARG A 121 1.04 -5.73 17.13
CA ARG A 121 0.89 -4.64 18.11
C ARG A 121 1.51 -5.08 19.43
N LEU A 122 2.31 -4.22 20.03
CA LEU A 122 2.82 -4.46 21.38
C LEU A 122 1.70 -4.24 22.40
N PRO A 123 1.63 -5.07 23.45
CA PRO A 123 0.69 -4.82 24.53
C PRO A 123 1.00 -3.46 25.16
N THR A 124 -0.03 -2.67 25.45
CA THR A 124 0.10 -1.44 26.22
C THR A 124 0.39 -1.82 27.66
N VAL A 125 1.65 -2.02 27.99
CA VAL A 125 2.07 -2.34 29.36
C VAL A 125 2.05 -1.04 30.16
N LYS A 126 1.18 -0.97 31.18
CA LYS A 126 1.39 0.02 32.23
C LYS A 126 2.76 -0.26 32.83
N LYS A 127 3.65 0.75 32.86
CA LYS A 127 5.04 0.66 33.33
C LYS A 127 5.10 0.03 34.76
N THR A 128 5.21 -1.30 34.84
CA THR A 128 5.62 -2.02 36.01
C THR A 128 6.95 -2.68 35.66
N ALA A 129 7.93 -2.58 36.56
CA ALA A 129 9.30 -3.07 36.33
C ALA A 129 9.35 -4.55 35.90
N ASP A 130 8.39 -5.34 36.35
CA ASP A 130 8.31 -6.79 36.08
C ASP A 130 7.91 -7.17 34.63
N ALA A 131 7.36 -6.22 33.85
CA ALA A 131 6.91 -6.49 32.52
C ALA A 131 8.00 -6.32 31.44
N ALA A 132 9.07 -5.61 31.73
CA ALA A 132 10.20 -5.38 30.82
C ALA A 132 11.00 -6.67 30.60
N GLU A 133 11.14 -7.50 31.62
CA GLU A 133 11.90 -8.75 31.61
C GLU A 133 11.18 -9.85 30.79
N ALA A 134 9.85 -9.84 30.78
CA ALA A 134 9.04 -10.83 30.06
C ALA A 134 8.97 -10.58 28.53
N ALA A 135 9.27 -9.36 28.06
CA ALA A 135 9.14 -8.99 26.65
C ALA A 135 10.43 -9.20 25.84
N GLY A 136 11.57 -9.55 26.47
CA GLY A 136 12.85 -9.76 25.79
C GLY A 136 13.35 -8.52 25.03
N THR A 137 13.01 -7.32 25.51
CA THR A 137 13.31 -6.06 24.81
C THR A 137 14.59 -5.44 25.35
N GLU A 138 15.60 -5.31 24.50
CA GLU A 138 16.89 -4.68 24.86
C GLU A 138 16.76 -3.19 25.22
N ASN A 139 15.62 -2.55 24.89
CA ASN A 139 15.37 -1.15 25.24
C ASN A 139 13.86 -0.87 25.37
N PRO A 140 13.26 -0.96 26.58
CA PRO A 140 11.82 -0.79 26.79
C PRO A 140 11.32 0.66 26.67
N ASP A 141 12.21 1.64 26.49
CA ASP A 141 11.87 3.08 26.58
C ASP A 141 11.91 3.82 25.23
N ASP A 142 11.95 3.10 24.09
CA ASP A 142 12.01 3.68 22.76
C ASP A 142 10.64 4.15 22.20
N GLY A 143 9.57 4.05 22.97
CA GLY A 143 8.23 4.46 22.57
C GLY A 143 7.57 3.57 21.51
N ALA A 144 8.15 2.41 21.19
CA ALA A 144 7.58 1.50 20.21
C ALA A 144 6.26 0.91 20.69
N VAL A 145 5.28 0.88 19.79
CA VAL A 145 3.91 0.36 20.01
C VAL A 145 3.58 -0.83 19.12
N ALA A 146 4.46 -1.11 18.16
CA ALA A 146 4.32 -2.25 17.26
C ALA A 146 5.69 -2.77 16.81
N LEU A 147 5.70 -3.98 16.27
CA LEU A 147 6.86 -4.62 15.67
C LEU A 147 6.51 -5.08 14.26
N ARG A 148 7.43 -4.86 13.33
CA ARG A 148 7.44 -5.53 12.03
C ARG A 148 8.64 -6.46 11.96
N ARG A 149 8.44 -7.68 11.44
CA ARG A 149 9.50 -8.63 11.16
C ARG A 149 9.50 -8.97 9.70
N ALA A 150 10.69 -8.99 9.09
CA ALA A 150 10.93 -9.42 7.71
C ALA A 150 11.79 -10.68 7.76
N ASN A 151 11.25 -11.82 7.37
CA ASN A 151 12.02 -13.06 7.28
C ASN A 151 13.12 -12.92 6.24
N LEU A 152 14.26 -13.60 6.44
CA LEU A 152 15.35 -13.62 5.47
C LEU A 152 14.83 -14.02 4.08
N PRO A 153 15.13 -13.25 3.02
CA PRO A 153 14.60 -13.52 1.68
C PRO A 153 15.30 -14.70 0.97
N ASP A 154 16.48 -15.11 1.44
CA ASP A 154 17.19 -16.27 0.90
C ASP A 154 16.66 -17.58 1.48
N ILE A 155 16.21 -18.48 0.62
CA ILE A 155 15.62 -19.77 1.02
C ILE A 155 16.61 -20.62 1.83
N ARG A 156 17.89 -20.66 1.43
CA ARG A 156 18.90 -21.49 2.11
C ARG A 156 19.21 -20.92 3.49
N ALA A 157 19.41 -19.62 3.57
CA ALA A 157 19.62 -18.94 4.84
C ALA A 157 18.43 -19.14 5.77
N TYR A 158 17.19 -18.94 5.28
CA TYR A 158 15.97 -19.11 6.07
C TYR A 158 15.80 -20.54 6.59
N VAL A 159 16.06 -21.58 5.76
CA VAL A 159 15.92 -23.00 6.16
C VAL A 159 17.04 -23.42 7.11
N SER A 160 18.28 -22.93 6.88
CA SER A 160 19.46 -23.31 7.68
C SER A 160 19.56 -22.54 9.00
N ALA A 161 18.91 -21.40 9.13
CA ALA A 161 18.95 -20.59 10.34
C ALA A 161 18.34 -21.37 11.51
N PRO A 162 18.96 -21.32 12.71
CA PRO A 162 18.36 -21.87 13.92
C PRO A 162 16.99 -21.24 14.20
N HIS A 163 16.16 -21.95 14.95
CA HIS A 163 14.91 -21.34 15.42
C HIS A 163 15.23 -20.13 16.30
N GLY A 164 14.59 -18.98 16.02
CA GLY A 164 14.77 -17.76 16.77
C GLY A 164 15.09 -16.53 15.91
N ASP A 165 15.71 -15.54 16.51
CA ASP A 165 15.85 -14.18 15.96
C ASP A 165 16.78 -14.07 14.75
N SER A 166 17.61 -15.08 14.47
CA SER A 166 18.48 -15.12 13.28
C SER A 166 17.75 -15.29 11.94
N ARG A 167 16.44 -15.56 11.97
CA ARG A 167 15.62 -15.80 10.77
C ARG A 167 14.95 -14.56 10.19
N TYR A 168 14.99 -13.46 10.89
CA TYR A 168 14.31 -12.22 10.49
C TYR A 168 15.07 -10.98 10.93
N GLU A 169 14.82 -9.91 10.21
CA GLU A 169 15.10 -8.56 10.65
C GLU A 169 13.87 -8.00 11.36
N GLN A 170 14.07 -7.17 12.38
CA GLN A 170 12.98 -6.59 13.16
C GLN A 170 13.07 -5.07 13.17
N GLU A 171 11.94 -4.44 12.92
CA GLU A 171 11.72 -3.01 13.02
C GLU A 171 10.76 -2.71 14.18
N ARG A 172 11.07 -1.71 14.99
CA ARG A 172 10.22 -1.22 16.07
C ARG A 172 9.52 0.05 15.60
N LEU A 173 8.20 0.07 15.74
CA LEU A 173 7.36 1.13 15.21
C LEU A 173 6.74 1.94 16.32
N THR A 174 6.87 3.27 16.24
CA THR A 174 6.26 4.25 17.14
C THR A 174 4.82 4.58 16.70
N GLU A 175 4.08 5.34 17.51
CA GLU A 175 2.77 5.89 17.10
C GLU A 175 2.90 6.81 15.87
N THR A 176 4.01 7.54 15.73
CA THR A 176 4.28 8.40 14.57
C THR A 176 4.49 7.57 13.32
N ASP A 177 5.26 6.48 13.40
CA ASP A 177 5.46 5.58 12.26
C ASP A 177 4.13 4.96 11.80
N LEU A 178 3.30 4.51 12.75
CA LEU A 178 1.98 3.96 12.44
C LEU A 178 1.02 5.03 11.88
N TYR A 179 1.14 6.28 12.32
CA TYR A 179 0.39 7.39 11.73
C TYR A 179 0.79 7.62 10.27
N HIS A 180 2.08 7.66 9.96
CA HIS A 180 2.57 7.83 8.59
C HIS A 180 2.11 6.68 7.68
N GLU A 181 2.22 5.44 8.13
CA GLU A 181 1.73 4.27 7.40
C GLU A 181 0.21 4.32 7.19
N TYR A 182 -0.54 4.76 8.19
CA TYR A 182 -1.97 4.93 8.06
C TYR A 182 -2.32 5.97 7.00
N VAL A 183 -1.67 7.13 7.00
CA VAL A 183 -1.90 8.17 5.99
C VAL A 183 -1.59 7.64 4.60
N MET A 184 -0.42 7.01 4.43
CA MET A 184 0.01 6.46 3.16
C MET A 184 -0.98 5.43 2.61
N THR A 185 -1.42 4.48 3.43
CA THR A 185 -2.37 3.46 3.00
C THR A 185 -3.78 4.01 2.80
N ALA A 186 -4.25 4.92 3.65
CA ALA A 186 -5.59 5.49 3.56
C ALA A 186 -5.78 6.36 2.31
N LEU A 187 -4.79 7.17 1.93
CA LEU A 187 -4.87 8.00 0.72
C LEU A 187 -4.87 7.17 -0.58
N ARG A 188 -4.35 5.95 -0.55
CA ARG A 188 -4.39 5.01 -1.67
C ARG A 188 -5.74 4.34 -1.84
N THR A 189 -6.55 4.26 -0.78
CA THR A 189 -7.82 3.54 -0.77
C THR A 189 -9.02 4.46 -0.99
N ALA A 190 -10.11 3.92 -1.50
CA ALA A 190 -11.39 4.62 -1.63
C ALA A 190 -12.03 4.93 -0.27
N ASP A 191 -11.62 4.24 0.79
CA ASP A 191 -12.14 4.48 2.14
C ASP A 191 -11.58 5.78 2.74
N GLY A 192 -10.33 6.15 2.39
CA GLY A 192 -9.71 7.41 2.77
C GLY A 192 -9.31 7.51 4.24
N LEU A 193 -8.98 8.73 4.66
CA LEU A 193 -8.62 9.06 6.04
C LEU A 193 -9.88 9.18 6.90
N ASP A 194 -10.13 8.22 7.76
CA ASP A 194 -11.28 8.16 8.66
C ASP A 194 -11.21 9.25 9.73
N LYS A 195 -12.27 10.06 9.86
CA LYS A 195 -12.32 11.18 10.81
C LYS A 195 -12.30 10.72 12.27
N GLY A 196 -12.90 9.58 12.57
CA GLY A 196 -12.87 9.00 13.91
C GLY A 196 -11.45 8.58 14.31
N ARG A 197 -10.70 8.00 13.37
CA ARG A 197 -9.28 7.66 13.59
C ARG A 197 -8.41 8.91 13.78
N ILE A 198 -8.64 9.95 12.96
CA ILE A 198 -7.93 11.23 13.13
C ILE A 198 -8.24 11.83 14.51
N ALA A 199 -9.49 11.80 14.95
CA ALA A 199 -9.89 12.30 16.27
C ALA A 199 -9.25 11.53 17.44
N ALA A 200 -8.92 10.25 17.24
CA ALA A 200 -8.26 9.40 18.23
C ALA A 200 -6.73 9.51 18.25
N LEU A 201 -6.12 10.25 17.31
CA LEU A 201 -4.66 10.49 17.32
C LEU A 201 -4.22 11.29 18.54
N PRO A 202 -2.96 11.13 18.96
CA PRO A 202 -2.32 12.05 19.90
C PRO A 202 -2.51 13.52 19.47
N PRO A 203 -2.69 14.47 20.39
CA PRO A 203 -3.04 15.85 20.07
C PRO A 203 -2.14 16.51 19.02
N ASP A 204 -0.82 16.29 19.12
CA ASP A 204 0.16 16.87 18.20
C ASP A 204 0.02 16.29 16.79
N LEU A 205 -0.07 14.96 16.66
CA LEU A 205 -0.27 14.28 15.37
C LEU A 205 -1.62 14.65 14.75
N ARG A 206 -2.67 14.77 15.55
CA ARG A 206 -3.98 15.21 15.08
C ARG A 206 -3.94 16.64 14.53
N THR A 207 -3.28 17.55 15.24
CA THR A 207 -3.14 18.94 14.80
C THR A 207 -2.35 19.01 13.50
N ALA A 208 -1.22 18.34 13.40
CA ALA A 208 -0.41 18.27 12.19
C ALA A 208 -1.22 17.67 11.02
N CYS A 209 -1.93 16.57 11.25
CA CYS A 209 -2.77 15.93 10.24
C CYS A 209 -3.81 16.90 9.66
N LEU A 210 -4.55 17.60 10.53
CA LEU A 210 -5.59 18.57 10.09
C LEU A 210 -5.00 19.77 9.35
N GLN A 211 -3.83 20.26 9.75
CA GLN A 211 -3.12 21.33 9.05
C GLN A 211 -2.68 20.88 7.64
N ASN A 212 -2.14 19.68 7.51
CA ASN A 212 -1.67 19.12 6.24
C ASN A 212 -2.81 18.75 5.28
N LEU A 213 -4.01 18.45 5.80
CA LEU A 213 -5.21 18.21 5.00
C LEU A 213 -5.71 19.47 4.27
N GLN A 214 -5.60 20.66 4.88
CA GLN A 214 -6.20 21.88 4.34
C GLN A 214 -5.74 22.25 2.93
N PRO A 215 -4.43 22.25 2.60
CA PRO A 215 -3.98 22.53 1.24
C PRO A 215 -4.50 21.51 0.22
N LEU A 216 -4.59 20.24 0.59
CA LEU A 216 -5.07 19.19 -0.30
C LEU A 216 -6.55 19.30 -0.60
N LEU A 217 -7.36 19.69 0.39
CA LEU A 217 -8.78 19.99 0.21
C LEU A 217 -8.99 21.24 -0.64
N THR A 218 -8.25 22.32 -0.34
CA THR A 218 -8.33 23.59 -1.09
C THR A 218 -7.99 23.42 -2.57
N ASN A 219 -7.01 22.57 -2.86
CA ASN A 219 -6.58 22.28 -4.24
C ASN A 219 -7.43 21.20 -4.94
N GLY A 220 -8.49 20.69 -4.32
CA GLY A 220 -9.37 19.67 -4.90
C GLY A 220 -8.71 18.31 -5.12
N LEU A 221 -7.60 18.02 -4.41
CA LEU A 221 -6.92 16.71 -4.44
C LEU A 221 -7.61 15.71 -3.52
N LEU A 222 -8.18 16.21 -2.42
CA LEU A 222 -9.05 15.47 -1.52
C LEU A 222 -10.44 16.13 -1.49
N TYR A 223 -11.43 15.35 -1.10
CA TYR A 223 -12.76 15.83 -0.76
C TYR A 223 -13.21 15.25 0.58
N GLU A 224 -14.05 16.01 1.26
CA GLU A 224 -14.58 15.66 2.57
C GLU A 224 -15.92 14.94 2.42
N THR A 225 -16.11 13.87 3.18
CA THR A 225 -17.39 13.19 3.39
C THR A 225 -17.81 13.33 4.85
N GLU A 226 -18.94 12.77 5.21
CA GLU A 226 -19.39 12.73 6.61
C GLU A 226 -18.37 12.02 7.51
N THR A 227 -17.77 10.92 7.04
CA THR A 227 -16.92 10.02 7.84
C THR A 227 -15.44 10.07 7.52
N ALA A 228 -15.03 10.58 6.35
CA ALA A 228 -13.65 10.49 5.88
C ALA A 228 -13.24 11.65 4.96
N TYR A 229 -11.92 11.85 4.82
CA TYR A 229 -11.31 12.62 3.75
C TYR A 229 -10.79 11.66 2.68
N ARG A 230 -11.24 11.80 1.44
CA ARG A 230 -10.97 10.86 0.36
C ARG A 230 -10.21 11.52 -0.78
N THR A 231 -9.30 10.76 -1.37
CA THR A 231 -8.58 11.18 -2.57
C THR A 231 -9.54 11.17 -3.77
N THR A 232 -9.55 12.26 -4.55
CA THR A 232 -10.32 12.28 -5.81
C THR A 232 -9.77 11.26 -6.79
N VAL A 233 -10.60 10.78 -7.72
CA VAL A 233 -10.17 9.77 -8.72
C VAL A 233 -8.94 10.27 -9.50
N ALA A 234 -8.95 11.54 -9.93
CA ALA A 234 -7.85 12.16 -10.67
C ALA A 234 -6.55 12.28 -9.85
N ALA A 235 -6.65 12.44 -8.52
CA ALA A 235 -5.50 12.57 -7.64
C ALA A 235 -4.98 11.22 -7.11
N ARG A 236 -5.77 10.16 -7.18
CA ARG A 236 -5.44 8.84 -6.61
C ARG A 236 -4.15 8.26 -7.20
N TYR A 237 -3.90 8.46 -8.49
CA TYR A 237 -2.65 8.05 -9.11
C TYR A 237 -1.40 8.65 -8.43
N ARG A 238 -1.56 9.81 -7.76
CA ARG A 238 -0.48 10.51 -7.04
C ARG A 238 -0.55 10.32 -5.53
N ALA A 239 -1.30 9.34 -5.03
CA ALA A 239 -1.56 9.16 -3.60
C ALA A 239 -0.29 9.11 -2.75
N ASP A 240 0.76 8.44 -3.23
CA ASP A 240 2.05 8.34 -2.53
C ASP A 240 2.71 9.74 -2.40
N GLY A 241 2.66 10.54 -3.46
CA GLY A 241 3.15 11.92 -3.42
C GLY A 241 2.33 12.83 -2.50
N LEU A 242 1.01 12.60 -2.39
CA LEU A 242 0.16 13.34 -1.46
C LEU A 242 0.47 12.98 -0.02
N ALA A 243 0.79 11.72 0.26
CA ALA A 243 1.15 11.26 1.60
C ALA A 243 2.41 11.96 2.15
N LEU A 244 3.36 12.34 1.29
CA LEU A 244 4.58 13.06 1.70
C LEU A 244 4.29 14.42 2.39
N ALA A 245 3.11 15.00 2.18
CA ALA A 245 2.70 16.24 2.86
C ALA A 245 2.46 16.05 4.37
N PHE A 246 2.41 14.81 4.85
CA PHE A 246 2.10 14.48 6.24
C PHE A 246 3.32 14.02 7.06
N PHE A 247 4.51 13.97 6.45
CA PHE A 247 5.74 13.45 7.04
C PHE A 247 6.67 14.55 7.54
#